data_b1e0c4d47bbdbe415015f75762bb6c84
#
_entry.id   b1e0c4d47bbdbe415015f75762bb6c84
#
_cell.length_a   1.000
_cell.length_b   1.000
_cell.length_c   1.000
_cell.angle_alpha   90.00
_cell.angle_beta   90.00
_cell.angle_gamma   90.00
#
_symmetry.space_group_name_H-M   'P 1'
#
loop_
_entity.id
_entity.type
_entity.pdbx_description
1 polymer ?
#
loop_
_entity_poly.entity_id
_entity_poly.type
_entity_poly.pdbx_seq_one_letter_code
_entity_poly.pdbx_strand_id
1 'polypeptide(L)'
;MSADHVEIVRRVVDATNQRDPDAFVAALSPDVEWEDHLFWTQERRTYRGTAEVRELLSQVWGPWDALHMEALEITPAGDDRLLIGFELTARGRESGAETKARFWTVSEIADGKVRTRKSFRDRAGALEAAGLTE
;
A
#
# COMPACT_ATOMS: atom_id res chain seq x y z
N MET A 1 -16.29 9.75 -4.25
CA MET A 1 -15.16 9.49 -3.34
C MET A 1 -15.02 10.66 -2.38
N SER A 2 -14.89 10.39 -1.11
CA SER A 2 -14.80 11.45 -0.12
C SER A 2 -13.40 12.04 -0.02
N ALA A 3 -13.32 13.29 0.43
CA ALA A 3 -12.04 13.95 0.70
C ALA A 3 -11.25 13.20 1.78
N ASP A 4 -11.95 12.55 2.72
CA ASP A 4 -11.32 11.78 3.79
C ASP A 4 -10.58 10.55 3.26
N HIS A 5 -11.13 9.90 2.24
CA HIS A 5 -10.47 8.75 1.59
C HIS A 5 -9.18 9.17 0.89
N VAL A 6 -9.21 10.29 0.19
CA VAL A 6 -8.02 10.84 -0.47
C VAL A 6 -6.95 11.19 0.57
N GLU A 7 -7.38 11.77 1.70
CA GLU A 7 -6.47 12.14 2.78
C GLU A 7 -5.77 10.92 3.39
N ILE A 8 -6.49 9.80 3.56
CA ILE A 8 -5.91 8.57 4.07
C ILE A 8 -4.82 8.07 3.11
N VAL A 9 -5.09 8.06 1.81
CA VAL A 9 -4.10 7.66 0.81
C VAL A 9 -2.87 8.55 0.88
N ARG A 10 -3.08 9.87 0.99
CA ARG A 10 -1.98 10.83 1.09
C ARG A 10 -1.11 10.56 2.33
N ARG A 11 -1.73 10.25 3.48
CA ARG A 11 -0.99 9.94 4.71
C ARG A 11 -0.10 8.71 4.56
N VAL A 12 -0.63 7.66 3.92
CA VAL A 12 0.15 6.44 3.68
C VAL A 12 1.31 6.71 2.73
N VAL A 13 1.08 7.45 1.66
CA VAL A 13 2.12 7.81 0.70
C VAL A 13 3.20 8.68 1.36
N ASP A 14 2.79 9.71 2.09
CA ASP A 14 3.74 10.59 2.78
C ASP A 14 4.57 9.84 3.83
N ALA A 15 3.93 8.96 4.60
CA ALA A 15 4.62 8.15 5.60
C ALA A 15 5.66 7.23 4.95
N THR A 16 5.34 6.65 3.80
CA THR A 16 6.28 5.82 3.05
C THR A 16 7.46 6.65 2.57
N ASN A 17 7.20 7.82 2.00
CA ASN A 17 8.25 8.69 1.46
C ASN A 17 9.15 9.27 2.55
N GLN A 18 8.62 9.46 3.75
CA GLN A 18 9.37 9.94 4.91
C GLN A 18 9.97 8.79 5.73
N ARG A 19 9.62 7.56 5.41
CA ARG A 19 9.98 6.36 6.17
C ARG A 19 9.61 6.50 7.64
N ASP A 20 8.39 6.90 7.88
CA ASP A 20 7.83 7.13 9.21
C ASP A 20 6.84 6.01 9.54
N PRO A 21 7.27 4.94 10.24
CA PRO A 21 6.38 3.83 10.54
C PRO A 21 5.25 4.22 11.50
N ASP A 22 5.48 5.17 12.39
CA ASP A 22 4.44 5.63 13.30
C ASP A 22 3.29 6.30 12.55
N ALA A 23 3.62 7.19 11.61
CA ALA A 23 2.62 7.85 10.77
C ALA A 23 1.89 6.84 9.87
N PHE A 24 2.63 5.85 9.35
CA PHE A 24 2.04 4.80 8.51
C PHE A 24 0.98 4.01 9.27
N VAL A 25 1.33 3.46 10.43
CA VAL A 25 0.38 2.64 11.21
C VAL A 25 -0.73 3.46 11.84
N ALA A 26 -0.52 4.76 12.03
CA ALA A 26 -1.58 5.65 12.52
C ALA A 26 -2.75 5.74 11.54
N ALA A 27 -2.52 5.49 10.24
CA ALA A 27 -3.56 5.47 9.23
C ALA A 27 -4.30 4.13 9.14
N LEU A 28 -3.89 3.13 9.92
CA LEU A 28 -4.44 1.77 9.88
C LEU A 28 -5.30 1.50 11.10
N SER A 29 -6.34 0.66 10.93
CA SER A 29 -7.12 0.16 12.06
C SER A 29 -6.23 -0.72 12.94
N PRO A 30 -6.47 -0.75 14.26
CA PRO A 30 -5.69 -1.62 15.15
C PRO A 30 -5.76 -3.10 14.77
N ASP A 31 -6.87 -3.53 14.16
CA ASP A 31 -7.11 -4.90 13.71
C ASP A 31 -6.95 -5.04 12.20
N VAL A 32 -6.13 -4.21 11.58
CA VAL A 32 -5.91 -4.21 10.13
C VAL A 32 -5.50 -5.58 9.61
N GLU A 33 -6.01 -5.95 8.44
CA GLU A 33 -5.55 -7.11 7.68
C GLU A 33 -4.88 -6.60 6.42
N TRP A 34 -3.58 -6.77 6.36
CA TRP A 34 -2.73 -6.25 5.30
C TRP A 34 -2.13 -7.40 4.52
N GLU A 35 -2.69 -7.67 3.34
CA GLU A 35 -2.17 -8.69 2.43
C GLU A 35 -1.19 -8.05 1.46
N ASP A 36 -0.02 -8.61 1.35
CA ASP A 36 1.01 -8.07 0.47
C ASP A 36 1.65 -9.16 -0.37
N HIS A 37 2.11 -8.75 -1.54
CA HIS A 37 3.01 -9.51 -2.40
C HIS A 37 4.39 -8.91 -2.24
N LEU A 38 5.33 -9.71 -1.83
CA LEU A 38 6.72 -9.27 -1.83
C LEU A 38 7.20 -9.26 -3.28
N PHE A 39 7.75 -8.15 -3.75
CA PHE A 39 8.16 -7.99 -5.15
C PHE A 39 9.19 -9.01 -5.60
N TRP A 40 9.98 -9.51 -4.66
CA TRP A 40 11.06 -10.45 -4.92
C TRP A 40 10.67 -11.91 -4.71
N THR A 41 9.45 -12.16 -4.28
CA THR A 41 8.92 -13.52 -4.11
C THR A 41 7.54 -13.63 -4.75
N GLN A 42 7.07 -14.85 -4.95
CA GLN A 42 5.71 -15.11 -5.42
C GLN A 42 4.73 -15.26 -4.26
N GLU A 43 5.20 -15.11 -3.04
CA GLU A 43 4.38 -15.34 -1.86
C GLU A 43 3.41 -14.20 -1.58
N ARG A 44 2.19 -14.59 -1.23
CA ARG A 44 1.21 -13.72 -0.59
C ARG A 44 1.26 -13.97 0.89
N ARG A 45 1.24 -12.90 1.65
CA ARG A 45 1.19 -13.02 3.10
C ARG A 45 0.26 -11.96 3.67
N THR A 46 -0.53 -12.37 4.68
CA THR A 46 -1.40 -11.44 5.39
C THR A 46 -0.77 -11.10 6.74
N TYR A 47 -0.62 -9.81 6.98
CA TYR A 47 -0.14 -9.26 8.24
C TYR A 47 -1.35 -8.75 9.02
N ARG A 48 -1.48 -9.16 10.27
CA ARG A 48 -2.63 -8.81 11.09
C ARG A 48 -2.21 -7.92 12.24
N GLY A 49 -2.89 -6.75 12.33
CA GLY A 49 -2.60 -5.77 13.34
C GLY A 49 -1.40 -4.90 13.02
N THR A 50 -1.30 -3.77 13.71
CA THR A 50 -0.28 -2.76 13.41
C THR A 50 1.14 -3.23 13.74
N ALA A 51 1.31 -4.10 14.74
CA ALA A 51 2.63 -4.61 15.09
C ALA A 51 3.25 -5.44 13.95
N GLU A 52 2.44 -6.31 13.33
CA GLU A 52 2.92 -7.11 12.21
C GLU A 52 3.20 -6.24 10.98
N VAL A 53 2.37 -5.21 10.75
CA VAL A 53 2.62 -4.29 9.65
C VAL A 53 3.92 -3.51 9.87
N ARG A 54 4.21 -3.07 11.09
CA ARG A 54 5.50 -2.42 11.40
C ARG A 54 6.67 -3.31 11.05
N GLU A 55 6.59 -4.59 11.37
CA GLU A 55 7.64 -5.55 11.04
C GLU A 55 7.82 -5.67 9.53
N LEU A 56 6.70 -5.72 8.79
CA LEU A 56 6.73 -5.72 7.33
C LEU A 56 7.45 -4.47 6.79
N LEU A 57 7.13 -3.29 7.33
CA LEU A 57 7.73 -2.04 6.87
C LEU A 57 9.25 -2.04 7.03
N SER A 58 9.75 -2.58 8.13
CA SER A 58 11.20 -2.67 8.34
C SER A 58 11.87 -3.56 7.29
N GLN A 59 11.20 -4.62 6.87
CA GLN A 59 11.71 -5.53 5.83
C GLN A 59 11.62 -4.93 4.44
N VAL A 60 10.54 -4.19 4.15
CA VAL A 60 10.30 -3.61 2.82
C VAL A 60 11.13 -2.35 2.60
N TRP A 61 11.24 -1.50 3.61
CA TRP A 61 11.96 -0.23 3.49
C TRP A 61 13.47 -0.36 3.69
N GLY A 62 13.89 -1.34 4.50
CA GLY A 62 15.29 -1.48 4.91
C GLY A 62 16.30 -1.62 3.78
N PRO A 63 16.03 -2.43 2.72
CA PRO A 63 17.00 -2.65 1.65
C PRO A 63 17.27 -1.46 0.74
N TRP A 64 16.46 -0.42 0.84
CA TRP A 64 16.50 0.70 -0.09
C TRP A 64 17.17 1.93 0.51
N ASP A 65 18.11 2.48 -0.24
CA ASP A 65 18.79 3.73 0.11
C ASP A 65 17.91 4.94 -0.22
N ALA A 66 17.16 4.83 -1.32
CA ALA A 66 16.15 5.81 -1.71
C ALA A 66 14.86 5.10 -2.05
N LEU A 67 13.74 5.65 -1.62
CA LEU A 67 12.43 5.08 -1.84
C LEU A 67 11.44 6.22 -2.04
N HIS A 68 10.71 6.19 -3.16
CA HIS A 68 9.67 7.17 -3.45
C HIS A 68 8.42 6.47 -3.99
N MET A 69 7.27 6.80 -3.41
CA MET A 69 5.99 6.25 -3.84
C MET A 69 5.06 7.37 -4.27
N GLU A 70 4.31 7.11 -5.32
CA GLU A 70 3.35 8.03 -5.88
C GLU A 70 2.05 7.30 -6.17
N ALA A 71 0.92 7.90 -5.80
CA ALA A 71 -0.39 7.38 -6.17
C ALA A 71 -0.75 7.91 -7.56
N LEU A 72 -0.94 7.00 -8.52
CA LEU A 72 -1.26 7.35 -9.90
C LEU A 72 -2.75 7.33 -10.17
N GLU A 73 -3.49 6.52 -9.42
CA GLU A 73 -4.93 6.35 -9.61
C GLU A 73 -5.58 6.12 -8.26
N ILE A 74 -6.70 6.78 -7.99
CA ILE A 74 -7.54 6.51 -6.84
C ILE A 74 -8.96 6.41 -7.38
N THR A 75 -9.54 5.21 -7.33
CA THR A 75 -10.86 4.93 -7.90
C THR A 75 -11.77 4.34 -6.84
N PRO A 76 -12.93 4.92 -6.58
CA PRO A 76 -13.86 4.34 -5.62
C PRO A 76 -14.43 3.02 -6.14
N ALA A 77 -14.54 2.04 -5.24
CA ALA A 77 -15.04 0.70 -5.55
C ALA A 77 -16.20 0.34 -4.61
N GLY A 78 -17.05 1.33 -4.31
CA GLY A 78 -18.10 1.27 -3.32
C GLY A 78 -17.89 2.37 -2.31
N ASP A 79 -18.78 2.47 -1.32
CA ASP A 79 -18.74 3.58 -0.36
C ASP A 79 -17.49 3.59 0.51
N ASP A 80 -17.00 2.40 0.88
CA ASP A 80 -15.90 2.25 1.82
C ASP A 80 -14.67 1.56 1.21
N ARG A 81 -14.62 1.40 -0.10
CA ARG A 81 -13.53 0.70 -0.78
C ARG A 81 -12.88 1.56 -1.84
N LEU A 82 -11.56 1.42 -1.95
CA LEU A 82 -10.76 2.15 -2.95
C LEU A 82 -9.88 1.17 -3.71
N LEU A 83 -9.80 1.38 -5.02
CA LEU A 83 -8.77 0.80 -5.86
C LEU A 83 -7.71 1.88 -6.05
N ILE A 84 -6.46 1.58 -5.72
CA ILE A 84 -5.38 2.56 -5.80
C ILE A 84 -4.25 1.97 -6.64
N GLY A 85 -3.78 2.74 -7.63
CA GLY A 85 -2.59 2.39 -8.40
C GLY A 85 -1.41 3.22 -7.92
N PHE A 86 -0.29 2.55 -7.67
CA PHE A 86 0.93 3.19 -7.19
C PHE A 86 2.09 2.95 -8.14
N GLU A 87 3.02 3.89 -8.15
CA GLU A 87 4.34 3.70 -8.74
C GLU A 87 5.37 3.86 -7.64
N LEU A 88 6.26 2.88 -7.54
CA LEU A 88 7.35 2.87 -6.57
C LEU A 88 8.66 2.98 -7.32
N THR A 89 9.50 3.95 -6.92
CA THR A 89 10.85 4.09 -7.42
C THR A 89 11.79 3.86 -6.24
N ALA A 90 12.75 2.97 -6.41
CA ALA A 90 13.65 2.60 -5.32
C ALA A 90 15.07 2.44 -5.84
N ARG A 91 16.04 2.73 -4.97
CA ARG A 91 17.45 2.47 -5.25
C ARG A 91 18.00 1.54 -4.17
N GLY A 92 18.59 0.44 -4.60
CA GLY A 92 19.17 -0.54 -3.68
C GLY A 92 20.38 0.02 -2.95
N ARG A 93 20.46 -0.22 -1.66
CA ARG A 93 21.54 0.29 -0.79
C ARG A 93 22.90 -0.26 -1.19
N GLU A 94 22.95 -1.55 -1.51
CA GLU A 94 24.22 -2.21 -1.86
C GLU A 94 24.57 -2.09 -3.34
N SER A 95 23.56 -2.26 -4.20
CA SER A 95 23.77 -2.30 -5.65
C SER A 95 23.81 -0.92 -6.30
N GLY A 96 23.12 0.06 -5.71
CA GLY A 96 22.92 1.36 -6.32
C GLY A 96 21.94 1.33 -7.51
N ALA A 97 21.38 0.16 -7.83
CA ALA A 97 20.49 0.00 -8.96
C ALA A 97 19.12 0.61 -8.67
N GLU A 98 18.58 1.32 -9.65
CA GLU A 98 17.23 1.85 -9.55
C GLU A 98 16.22 0.84 -10.06
N THR A 99 15.11 0.74 -9.35
CA THR A 99 13.97 -0.11 -9.71
C THR A 99 12.72 0.75 -9.74
N LYS A 100 11.92 0.58 -10.76
CA LYS A 100 10.61 1.22 -10.86
C LYS A 100 9.57 0.14 -11.03
N ALA A 101 8.55 0.14 -10.18
CA ALA A 101 7.51 -0.87 -10.21
C ALA A 101 6.15 -0.23 -10.01
N ARG A 102 5.14 -0.79 -10.65
CA ARG A 102 3.75 -0.41 -10.44
C ARG A 102 3.02 -1.55 -9.78
N PHE A 103 2.13 -1.22 -8.86
CA PHE A 103 1.26 -2.18 -8.22
C PHE A 103 -0.07 -1.52 -7.89
N TRP A 104 -1.07 -2.35 -7.65
CA TRP A 104 -2.42 -1.87 -7.34
C TRP A 104 -2.88 -2.48 -6.04
N THR A 105 -3.69 -1.73 -5.31
CA THR A 105 -4.27 -2.21 -4.06
C THR A 105 -5.77 -2.01 -4.08
N VAL A 106 -6.47 -2.88 -3.36
CA VAL A 106 -7.86 -2.70 -3.02
C VAL A 106 -7.92 -2.59 -1.50
N SER A 107 -8.38 -1.44 -1.01
CA SER A 107 -8.43 -1.15 0.41
C SER A 107 -9.85 -0.90 0.86
N GLU A 108 -10.19 -1.39 2.05
CA GLU A 108 -11.43 -1.10 2.73
C GLU A 108 -11.15 -0.11 3.84
N ILE A 109 -11.93 0.96 3.88
CA ILE A 109 -11.77 2.04 4.85
C ILE A 109 -12.90 1.96 5.86
N ALA A 110 -12.59 2.03 7.14
CA ALA A 110 -13.57 2.05 8.21
C ALA A 110 -13.09 3.02 9.30
N ASP A 111 -14.00 3.88 9.75
CA ASP A 111 -13.72 4.87 10.82
C ASP A 111 -12.50 5.74 10.52
N GLY A 112 -12.33 6.13 9.25
CA GLY A 112 -11.22 6.98 8.83
C GLY A 112 -9.88 6.29 8.78
N LYS A 113 -9.85 4.94 8.78
CA LYS A 113 -8.59 4.17 8.76
C LYS A 113 -8.70 3.00 7.80
N VAL A 114 -7.54 2.53 7.33
CA VAL A 114 -7.47 1.34 6.47
C VAL A 114 -7.72 0.11 7.33
N ARG A 115 -8.76 -0.62 7.02
CA ARG A 115 -9.12 -1.85 7.73
C ARG A 115 -8.59 -3.09 7.04
N THR A 116 -8.69 -3.16 5.71
CA THR A 116 -8.14 -4.25 4.92
C THR A 116 -7.39 -3.68 3.72
N ARG A 117 -6.39 -4.40 3.28
CA ARG A 117 -5.65 -4.03 2.08
C ARG A 117 -5.14 -5.29 1.40
N LYS A 118 -5.39 -5.40 0.10
CA LYS A 118 -4.84 -6.47 -0.75
C LYS A 118 -4.07 -5.84 -1.89
N SER A 119 -2.92 -6.41 -2.23
CA SER A 119 -2.10 -5.91 -3.32
C SER A 119 -2.16 -6.84 -4.53
N PHE A 120 -1.96 -6.25 -5.72
CA PHE A 120 -2.00 -6.94 -7.00
C PHE A 120 -0.89 -6.40 -7.89
N ARG A 121 -0.32 -7.27 -8.71
CA ARG A 121 0.75 -6.88 -9.64
C ARG A 121 0.25 -6.20 -10.89
N ASP A 122 -1.03 -6.42 -11.24
CA ASP A 122 -1.64 -5.79 -12.40
C ASP A 122 -3.00 -5.20 -12.06
N ARG A 123 -3.42 -4.26 -12.90
CA ARG A 123 -4.67 -3.56 -12.71
C ARG A 123 -5.89 -4.46 -12.89
N ALA A 124 -5.82 -5.41 -13.82
CA ALA A 124 -6.92 -6.32 -14.08
C ALA A 124 -7.29 -7.15 -12.86
N GLY A 125 -6.28 -7.69 -12.15
CA GLY A 125 -6.50 -8.43 -10.91
C GLY A 125 -7.14 -7.58 -9.82
N ALA A 126 -6.71 -6.33 -9.70
CA ALA A 126 -7.29 -5.41 -8.73
C ALA A 126 -8.74 -5.06 -9.06
N LEU A 127 -9.04 -4.81 -10.34
CA LEU A 127 -10.40 -4.53 -10.79
C LEU A 127 -11.34 -5.69 -10.49
N GLU A 128 -10.90 -6.91 -10.77
CA GLU A 128 -11.68 -8.11 -10.48
C GLU A 128 -11.96 -8.22 -8.97
N ALA A 129 -10.94 -8.05 -8.15
CA ALA A 129 -11.08 -8.12 -6.69
C ALA A 129 -11.99 -7.01 -6.13
N ALA A 130 -11.99 -5.85 -6.77
CA ALA A 130 -12.83 -4.73 -6.37
C ALA A 130 -14.29 -4.84 -6.88
N GLY A 131 -14.58 -5.85 -7.73
CA GLY A 131 -15.89 -5.99 -8.34
C GLY A 131 -16.16 -4.96 -9.43
N LEU A 132 -15.09 -4.39 -10.00
CA LEU A 132 -15.19 -3.40 -11.07
C LEU A 132 -14.89 -4.07 -12.42
N THR A 133 -15.57 -3.62 -13.46
CA THR A 133 -15.29 -4.07 -14.83
C THR A 133 -14.92 -2.88 -15.69
N GLU A 134 -14.01 -3.09 -16.61
CA GLU A 134 -13.66 -2.07 -17.59
C GLU A 134 -14.71 -1.94 -18.68
#